data_0de6abe13d6410aba52b703d46978ef8
#
_entry.id   0de6abe13d6410aba52b703d46978ef8
#
_cell.length_a   1.000
_cell.length_b   1.000
_cell.length_c   1.000
_cell.angle_alpha   90.00
_cell.angle_beta   90.00
_cell.angle_gamma   90.00
#
_symmetry.space_group_name_H-M   'P 1'
#
loop_
_entity.id
_entity.type
_entity.pdbx_description
1 polymer ?
#
loop_
_entity_poly.entity_id
_entity_poly.type
_entity_poly.pdbx_seq_one_letter_code
_entity_poly.pdbx_strand_id
1 'polypeptide(L)'
;MVATTTLPAPEGADAPGSVACCSLSAGPISAAQAQRAAGMLTALADPMRLRLLSHVAAQGCDAVCACDLTEELGISQPTVSHHMKKLVEAGLLTREQRGRWAHYSVVPAAFAELGRMLELG
;
A
#
# COMPACT_ATOMS: atom_id res chain seq x y z
N MET A 1 -7.23 23.29 20.75
CA MET A 1 -7.43 23.33 20.31
C MET A 1 -7.73 23.00 19.62
N VAL A 2 -7.97 23.04 19.61
CA VAL A 2 -8.32 22.92 18.90
C VAL A 2 -8.76 22.58 18.23
N ALA A 3 -9.09 22.70 18.23
CA ALA A 3 -9.61 22.54 17.56
C ALA A 3 -9.98 22.19 16.85
N THR A 4 -10.13 22.29 16.93
CA THR A 4 -10.50 22.11 16.22
C THR A 4 -10.94 21.70 15.51
N THR A 5 -11.21 21.79 15.59
CA THR A 5 -11.65 21.54 14.88
C THR A 5 -12.12 21.08 14.14
N THR A 6 -12.42 21.15 14.22
CA THR A 6 -12.89 20.85 13.52
C THR A 6 -13.33 20.41 12.74
N LEU A 7 -13.61 20.37 12.78
CA LEU A 7 -14.02 20.10 12.01
C LEU A 7 -14.66 19.76 11.35
N PRO A 8 -14.91 19.97 10.99
CA PRO A 8 -15.44 19.67 10.42
C PRO A 8 -15.81 19.18 9.67
N ALA A 9 -16.01 19.22 9.53
CA ALA A 9 -16.34 18.82 8.92
C ALA A 9 -16.59 18.23 8.39
N PRO A 10 -16.66 18.11 8.34
CA PRO A 10 -16.72 17.44 7.76
C PRO A 10 -17.18 16.88 7.22
N GLU A 11 -17.50 16.95 7.47
CA GLU A 11 -18.28 16.53 6.94
C GLU A 11 -18.43 16.39 5.72
N GLY A 12 -18.89 16.90 5.38
CA GLY A 12 -19.19 16.72 4.04
C GLY A 12 -18.10 16.18 3.33
N ALA A 13 -17.06 16.33 3.91
CA ALA A 13 -15.86 15.84 3.34
C ALA A 13 -15.92 14.41 2.94
N ASP A 14 -16.92 13.76 3.37
CA ASP A 14 -17.00 12.37 3.04
C ASP A 14 -17.53 12.11 1.70
N ALA A 15 -17.71 13.13 0.92
CA ALA A 15 -18.15 12.93 -0.42
C ALA A 15 -17.18 12.04 -1.15
N PRO A 16 -17.68 11.28 -2.12
CA PRO A 16 -16.84 10.46 -2.96
C PRO A 16 -15.78 11.32 -3.60
N GLY A 17 -14.64 10.82 -3.71
CA GLY A 17 -13.58 11.57 -4.28
C GLY A 17 -12.91 12.51 -3.34
N SER A 18 -13.41 12.60 -2.15
CA SER A 18 -12.81 13.47 -1.17
C SER A 18 -11.59 12.82 -0.53
N VAL A 19 -10.80 12.17 -1.35
CA VAL A 19 -9.55 11.59 -0.86
C VAL A 19 -8.63 12.63 -0.29
N ALA A 20 -8.80 13.87 -0.72
CA ALA A 20 -8.03 14.95 -0.15
C ALA A 20 -8.24 15.06 1.35
N CYS A 21 -9.39 14.59 1.83
CA CYS A 21 -9.67 14.62 3.25
C CYS A 21 -8.85 13.62 4.03
N CYS A 22 -8.16 12.71 3.34
CA CYS A 22 -7.28 11.75 3.99
C CYS A 22 -5.87 12.27 4.11
N SER A 23 -5.61 13.46 3.61
CA SER A 23 -4.28 14.04 3.69
C SER A 23 -4.01 14.54 5.11
N LEU A 24 -2.79 14.34 5.58
CA LEU A 24 -2.39 14.84 6.89
C LEU A 24 -2.46 16.35 6.96
N SER A 25 -2.28 17.03 5.84
CA SER A 25 -2.35 18.48 5.83
C SER A 25 -3.79 19.00 5.86
N ALA A 26 -4.76 18.14 5.64
CA ALA A 26 -6.17 18.53 5.66
C ALA A 26 -6.75 18.50 7.06
N GLY A 27 -6.01 18.03 8.05
CA GLY A 27 -6.47 17.98 9.43
C GLY A 27 -6.39 16.57 9.99
N PRO A 28 -6.84 16.38 11.23
CA PRO A 28 -6.73 15.08 11.87
C PRO A 28 -7.49 13.99 11.09
N ILE A 29 -6.90 12.82 11.01
CA ILE A 29 -7.53 11.68 10.36
C ILE A 29 -8.25 10.84 11.40
N SER A 30 -9.19 10.02 10.95
CA SER A 30 -9.95 9.16 11.85
C SER A 30 -9.08 7.98 12.30
N ALA A 31 -9.55 7.30 13.35
CA ALA A 31 -8.86 6.11 13.83
C ALA A 31 -8.79 5.03 12.74
N ALA A 32 -9.85 4.88 11.97
CA ALA A 32 -9.90 3.89 10.91
C ALA A 32 -8.89 4.21 9.80
N GLN A 33 -8.81 5.49 9.43
CA GLN A 33 -7.84 5.92 8.43
C GLN A 33 -6.41 5.71 8.93
N ALA A 34 -6.17 6.02 10.20
CA ALA A 34 -4.86 5.82 10.79
C ALA A 34 -4.47 4.35 10.79
N GLN A 35 -5.41 3.46 11.11
CA GLN A 35 -5.13 2.03 11.10
C GLN A 35 -4.80 1.52 9.71
N ARG A 36 -5.55 1.95 8.71
CA ARG A 36 -5.29 1.54 7.33
C ARG A 36 -3.92 2.00 6.88
N ALA A 37 -3.63 3.27 7.10
CA ALA A 37 -2.35 3.83 6.68
C ALA A 37 -1.20 3.16 7.43
N ALA A 38 -1.36 2.95 8.73
CA ALA A 38 -0.32 2.32 9.52
C ALA A 38 -0.04 0.90 9.06
N GLY A 39 -1.10 0.16 8.68
CA GLY A 39 -0.93 -1.19 8.15
C GLY A 39 -0.10 -1.19 6.87
N MET A 40 -0.40 -0.27 5.96
CA MET A 40 0.35 -0.15 4.72
C MET A 40 1.80 0.25 5.00
N LEU A 41 2.01 1.20 5.88
CA LEU A 41 3.35 1.68 6.19
C LEU A 41 4.17 0.59 6.89
N THR A 42 3.53 -0.18 7.78
CA THR A 42 4.21 -1.28 8.44
C THR A 42 4.67 -2.33 7.42
N ALA A 43 3.80 -2.64 6.46
CA ALA A 43 4.17 -3.60 5.43
C ALA A 43 5.33 -3.09 4.57
N LEU A 44 5.42 -1.79 4.39
CA LEU A 44 6.49 -1.20 3.60
C LEU A 44 7.78 -0.97 4.39
N ALA A 45 7.73 -1.05 5.71
CA ALA A 45 8.87 -0.71 6.55
C ALA A 45 9.83 -1.89 6.70
N ASP A 46 10.25 -2.44 5.58
CA ASP A 46 11.18 -3.56 5.53
C ASP A 46 11.97 -3.44 4.23
N PRO A 47 13.31 -3.41 4.30
CA PRO A 47 14.11 -3.20 3.09
C PRO A 47 13.86 -4.24 2.00
N MET A 48 13.71 -5.50 2.37
CA MET A 48 13.47 -6.54 1.38
C MET A 48 12.11 -6.38 0.74
N ARG A 49 11.09 -6.04 1.53
CA ARG A 49 9.75 -5.82 0.96
C ARG A 49 9.75 -4.64 0.01
N LEU A 50 10.48 -3.57 0.32
CA LEU A 50 10.58 -2.45 -0.60
C LEU A 50 11.26 -2.85 -1.90
N ARG A 51 12.31 -3.68 -1.83
CA ARG A 51 12.97 -4.18 -3.03
C ARG A 51 12.04 -5.03 -3.88
N LEU A 52 11.31 -5.95 -3.22
CA LEU A 52 10.35 -6.80 -3.93
C LEU A 52 9.27 -5.95 -4.59
N LEU A 53 8.75 -4.99 -3.86
CA LEU A 53 7.72 -4.12 -4.39
C LEU A 53 8.24 -3.33 -5.60
N SER A 54 9.47 -2.86 -5.54
CA SER A 54 10.03 -2.09 -6.65
C SER A 54 10.16 -2.94 -7.91
N HIS A 55 10.48 -4.22 -7.77
CA HIS A 55 10.53 -5.10 -8.91
C HIS A 55 9.15 -5.32 -9.53
N VAL A 56 8.13 -5.50 -8.69
CA VAL A 56 6.77 -5.67 -9.18
C VAL A 56 6.29 -4.39 -9.86
N ALA A 57 6.53 -3.26 -9.23
CA ALA A 57 6.08 -1.97 -9.77
C ALA A 57 6.75 -1.64 -11.09
N ALA A 58 7.98 -2.08 -11.29
CA ALA A 58 8.71 -1.79 -12.52
C ALA A 58 8.07 -2.45 -13.74
N GLN A 59 7.26 -3.48 -13.54
CA GLN A 59 6.57 -4.15 -14.63
C GLN A 59 5.26 -3.47 -15.01
N GLY A 60 4.91 -2.38 -14.34
CA GLY A 60 3.70 -1.66 -14.64
C GLY A 60 2.46 -2.45 -14.30
N CYS A 61 1.61 -2.68 -15.30
CA CYS A 61 0.36 -3.40 -15.09
C CYS A 61 0.49 -4.91 -15.17
N ASP A 62 1.65 -5.40 -15.59
CA ASP A 62 1.83 -6.84 -15.77
C ASP A 62 2.08 -7.52 -14.43
N ALA A 63 1.49 -8.71 -14.27
CA ALA A 63 1.73 -9.49 -13.08
C ALA A 63 3.13 -10.08 -13.13
N VAL A 64 3.78 -10.16 -11.98
CA VAL A 64 5.15 -10.63 -11.87
C VAL A 64 5.17 -11.99 -11.20
N CYS A 65 5.84 -12.95 -11.82
CA CYS A 65 5.97 -14.29 -11.27
C CYS A 65 6.89 -14.27 -10.04
N ALA A 66 6.50 -15.03 -9.02
CA ALA A 66 7.37 -15.20 -7.86
C ALA A 66 8.70 -15.81 -8.27
N CYS A 67 8.71 -16.62 -9.32
CA CYS A 67 9.95 -17.23 -9.80
C CYS A 67 10.97 -16.18 -10.25
N ASP A 68 10.49 -15.10 -10.87
CA ASP A 68 11.37 -14.02 -11.27
C ASP A 68 11.96 -13.30 -10.07
N LEU A 69 11.15 -13.15 -9.03
CA LEU A 69 11.61 -12.46 -7.84
C LEU A 69 12.68 -13.24 -7.09
N THR A 70 12.53 -14.56 -7.03
CA THR A 70 13.58 -15.38 -6.39
C THR A 70 14.87 -15.28 -7.15
N GLU A 71 14.78 -15.28 -8.47
CA GLU A 71 15.98 -15.24 -9.30
C GLU A 71 16.65 -13.87 -9.23
N GLU A 72 15.86 -12.83 -9.35
CA GLU A 72 16.39 -11.46 -9.36
C GLU A 72 17.07 -11.08 -8.06
N LEU A 73 16.49 -11.51 -6.94
CA LEU A 73 16.97 -11.09 -5.64
C LEU A 73 17.82 -12.12 -4.94
N GLY A 74 17.92 -13.32 -5.51
CA GLY A 74 18.75 -14.36 -4.93
C GLY A 74 18.26 -14.85 -3.58
N ILE A 75 16.96 -14.84 -3.34
CA ILE A 75 16.38 -15.30 -2.09
C ILE A 75 15.46 -16.48 -2.36
N SER A 76 15.16 -17.24 -1.31
CA SER A 76 14.38 -18.44 -1.44
C SER A 76 12.90 -18.12 -1.67
N GLN A 77 12.19 -19.09 -2.27
CA GLN A 77 10.78 -18.94 -2.51
C GLN A 77 9.97 -18.73 -1.21
N PRO A 78 10.23 -19.50 -0.14
CA PRO A 78 9.50 -19.23 1.11
C PRO A 78 9.70 -17.81 1.63
N THR A 79 10.90 -17.26 1.46
CA THR A 79 11.18 -15.88 1.88
C THR A 79 10.38 -14.89 1.05
N VAL A 80 10.35 -15.09 -0.28
CA VAL A 80 9.54 -14.26 -1.16
C VAL A 80 8.07 -14.34 -0.74
N SER A 81 7.57 -15.55 -0.57
CA SER A 81 6.15 -15.75 -0.22
C SER A 81 5.79 -15.08 1.09
N HIS A 82 6.69 -15.15 2.07
CA HIS A 82 6.44 -14.53 3.37
C HIS A 82 6.30 -13.02 3.25
N HIS A 83 7.22 -12.39 2.55
CA HIS A 83 7.17 -10.94 2.39
C HIS A 83 6.00 -10.50 1.53
N MET A 84 5.74 -11.24 0.45
CA MET A 84 4.65 -10.87 -0.46
C MET A 84 3.30 -11.01 0.22
N LYS A 85 3.17 -12.01 1.10
CA LYS A 85 1.93 -12.17 1.85
C LYS A 85 1.63 -10.93 2.69
N LYS A 86 2.66 -10.36 3.31
CA LYS A 86 2.48 -9.15 4.11
C LYS A 86 1.99 -7.99 3.26
N LEU A 87 2.54 -7.86 2.06
CA LEU A 87 2.12 -6.80 1.14
C LEU A 87 0.70 -7.00 0.64
N VAL A 88 0.32 -8.26 0.37
CA VAL A 88 -1.04 -8.57 -0.06
C VAL A 88 -2.03 -8.29 1.07
N GLU A 89 -1.69 -8.69 2.29
CA GLU A 89 -2.57 -8.47 3.44
C GLU A 89 -2.79 -6.99 3.71
N ALA A 90 -1.80 -6.17 3.39
CA ALA A 90 -1.93 -4.73 3.56
C ALA A 90 -2.69 -4.06 2.42
N GLY A 91 -3.09 -4.84 1.41
CA GLY A 91 -3.84 -4.30 0.29
C GLY A 91 -3.01 -3.61 -0.77
N LEU A 92 -1.69 -3.77 -0.72
CA LEU A 92 -0.80 -3.09 -1.67
C LEU A 92 -0.57 -3.90 -2.93
N LEU A 93 -0.71 -5.22 -2.85
CA LEU A 93 -0.55 -6.12 -3.98
C LEU A 93 -1.74 -7.07 -4.06
N THR A 94 -1.99 -7.59 -5.27
CA THR A 94 -2.88 -8.73 -5.45
C THR A 94 -2.04 -9.94 -5.82
N ARG A 95 -2.59 -11.12 -5.55
CA ARG A 95 -1.92 -12.37 -5.82
C ARG A 95 -2.83 -13.26 -6.66
N GLU A 96 -2.27 -13.84 -7.69
CA GLU A 96 -2.99 -14.78 -8.55
C GLU A 96 -2.15 -16.02 -8.74
N GLN A 97 -2.75 -17.19 -8.50
CA GLN A 97 -2.05 -18.45 -8.71
C GLN A 97 -2.16 -18.85 -10.18
N ARG A 98 -1.03 -19.07 -10.82
CA ARG A 98 -0.96 -19.53 -12.20
C ARG A 98 -0.08 -20.76 -12.23
N GLY A 99 -0.71 -21.93 -12.32
CA GLY A 99 0.03 -23.17 -12.24
C GLY A 99 0.65 -23.31 -10.86
N ARG A 100 1.94 -23.55 -10.82
CA ARG A 100 2.64 -23.75 -9.55
C ARG A 100 3.20 -22.46 -8.96
N TRP A 101 3.06 -21.33 -9.67
CA TRP A 101 3.68 -20.10 -9.24
C TRP A 101 2.65 -19.02 -8.96
N ALA A 102 2.88 -18.26 -7.91
CA ALA A 102 2.07 -17.08 -7.62
C ALA A 102 2.57 -15.92 -8.48
N HIS A 103 1.63 -15.10 -8.91
CA HIS A 103 1.92 -13.87 -9.66
C HIS A 103 1.35 -12.70 -8.89
N TYR A 104 2.09 -11.61 -8.86
CA TYR A 104 1.74 -10.45 -8.04
C TYR A 104 1.60 -9.20 -8.90
N SER A 105 0.63 -8.37 -8.57
CA SER A 105 0.40 -7.11 -9.25
C SER A 105 0.19 -6.01 -8.23
N VAL A 106 0.63 -4.80 -8.57
CA VAL A 106 0.43 -3.63 -7.73
C VAL A 106 -1.05 -3.22 -7.74
N VAL A 107 -1.52 -2.71 -6.61
CA VAL A 107 -2.84 -2.10 -6.51
C VAL A 107 -2.64 -0.58 -6.56
N PRO A 108 -2.77 0.05 -7.74
CA PRO A 108 -2.43 1.48 -7.86
C PRO A 108 -3.24 2.38 -6.95
N ALA A 109 -4.52 2.03 -6.73
CA ALA A 109 -5.39 2.85 -5.89
C ALA A 109 -4.88 2.93 -4.45
N ALA A 110 -4.30 1.83 -3.94
CA ALA A 110 -3.77 1.83 -2.57
C ALA A 110 -2.60 2.77 -2.45
N PHE A 111 -1.70 2.77 -3.44
CA PHE A 111 -0.54 3.65 -3.41
C PHE A 111 -0.95 5.10 -3.62
N ALA A 112 -1.94 5.34 -4.45
CA ALA A 112 -2.43 6.69 -4.64
C ALA A 112 -3.03 7.23 -3.35
N GLU A 113 -3.78 6.40 -2.64
CA GLU A 113 -4.38 6.79 -1.37
C GLU A 113 -3.30 7.10 -0.34
N LEU A 114 -2.30 6.24 -0.23
CA LEU A 114 -1.22 6.45 0.72
C LEU A 114 -0.42 7.71 0.40
N GLY A 115 -0.14 7.90 -0.89
CA GLY A 115 0.59 9.09 -1.31
C GLY A 115 -0.14 10.38 -0.98
N ARG A 116 -1.45 10.40 -1.20
CA ARG A 116 -2.24 11.58 -0.87
C ARG A 116 -2.27 11.81 0.64
N MET A 117 -2.37 10.74 1.40
CA MET A 117 -2.43 10.86 2.85
C MET A 117 -1.13 11.46 3.41
N LEU A 118 0.00 11.10 2.81
CA LEU A 118 1.30 11.58 3.26
C LEU A 118 1.68 12.95 2.71
N GLU A 119 0.85 13.52 1.87
CA GLU A 119 1.12 14.83 1.30
C GLU A 119 0.94 15.90 2.36
N LEU A 120 1.97 16.67 2.61
CA LEU A 120 1.95 17.66 3.69
C LEU A 120 2.00 19.09 3.19
N GLY A 121 2.06 19.26 1.92
CA GLY A 121 2.16 20.59 1.39
C GLY A 121 1.30 20.81 0.23
#